data_42224df947a7451cdd8b00da8a3cbbcd
#
_entry.id   42224df947a7451cdd8b00da8a3cbbcd
#
_cell.length_a   1.000
_cell.length_b   1.000
_cell.length_c   1.000
_cell.angle_alpha   90.00
_cell.angle_beta   90.00
_cell.angle_gamma   90.00
#
_symmetry.space_group_name_H-M   'P 1'
#
loop_
_entity.id
_entity.type
_entity.pdbx_description
1 polymer ?
#
loop_
_entity_poly.entity_id
_entity_poly.type
_entity_poly.pdbx_seq_one_letter_code
_entity_poly.pdbx_strand_id
1 'polypeptide(L)'
;MINFKNSIKLFMLTLISATISISSQNINTKNANENWILTFEDNFDSNKLDTNKWNIQTGNGFFDGDTYVEGWGNRELEYYTNRDSNLKIENGILKIIALKEKYEGVAGNSKKIFDYTSAKIDTKGNFSQKYGKFEMRAKLPTGKGLWPAFWLLPQDNNYGIWAASGEIDIMEGWGSKQDRVAGTLHFGSTAPNNTHKGTDHILKSGSTNEFHTYSIEWEPGEIRWYIDGVLYQTQNNWYSRDLSKADFFNEPAPFDKPFYVILNLAVGGWFDGNPESNANYFPQSYEIDYVRVYKKNEYKKIDKTIKNDSKSNTSFNVNLIKNHDFKQKLSNWTFLEGFGGKASATLENFENNNFLKVNILESGQFNYSTQLIQTLKLEENNWYKLTFDAKSDSNREISLKVGGDEARKWVAYFQNKFLLDDKLNTYSVIFKMKDPSDEKARVEFNLGLSKSPIWI
;
A
#
# COMPACT_ATOMS: atom_id res chain seq x y z
N MET A 1 81.18 -23.99 35.65
CA MET A 1 80.88 -23.39 34.37
C MET A 1 79.93 -24.35 33.69
N ILE A 2 78.63 -24.02 33.64
CA ILE A 2 77.54 -24.91 33.30
C ILE A 2 77.09 -24.58 31.88
N ASN A 3 77.24 -25.60 31.03
CA ASN A 3 76.70 -25.51 29.64
C ASN A 3 75.20 -25.88 29.62
N PHE A 4 74.34 -24.97 29.18
CA PHE A 4 72.98 -25.31 28.88
C PHE A 4 72.82 -25.34 27.35
N LYS A 5 72.59 -26.52 26.81
CA LYS A 5 72.11 -26.74 25.45
C LYS A 5 70.59 -26.59 25.49
N ASN A 6 70.05 -25.55 24.86
CA ASN A 6 68.62 -25.45 24.62
C ASN A 6 68.27 -26.00 23.20
N SER A 7 67.54 -27.11 23.23
CA SER A 7 66.93 -27.69 22.03
C SER A 7 65.67 -26.84 21.65
N ILE A 8 65.74 -26.17 20.54
CA ILE A 8 64.59 -25.50 19.95
C ILE A 8 63.79 -26.55 19.20
N LYS A 9 62.62 -26.93 19.75
CA LYS A 9 61.59 -27.66 19.01
C LYS A 9 60.87 -26.67 18.06
N LEU A 10 61.11 -26.86 16.77
CA LEU A 10 60.42 -26.14 15.71
C LEU A 10 58.97 -26.65 15.64
N PHE A 11 58.01 -25.87 16.14
CA PHE A 11 56.60 -26.09 15.90
C PHE A 11 56.27 -25.49 14.55
N MET A 12 56.05 -26.34 13.56
CA MET A 12 55.49 -25.92 12.27
C MET A 12 54.01 -25.50 12.48
N LEU A 13 53.78 -24.21 12.57
CA LEU A 13 52.43 -23.64 12.53
C LEU A 13 52.03 -23.63 11.06
N THR A 14 51.18 -24.58 10.67
CA THR A 14 50.48 -24.51 9.39
C THR A 14 49.51 -23.35 9.44
N LEU A 15 49.91 -22.20 8.86
CA LEU A 15 48.98 -21.14 8.54
C LEU A 15 48.04 -21.67 7.47
N ILE A 16 46.79 -21.97 7.86
CA ILE A 16 45.67 -22.05 6.90
C ILE A 16 45.34 -20.61 6.58
N SER A 17 45.88 -20.12 5.45
CA SER A 17 45.44 -18.87 4.84
C SER A 17 44.02 -19.11 4.31
N ALA A 18 43.02 -18.66 5.05
CA ALA A 18 41.71 -18.48 4.52
C ALA A 18 41.77 -17.34 3.48
N THR A 19 42.00 -17.71 2.23
CA THR A 19 41.78 -16.80 1.12
C THR A 19 40.30 -16.51 1.03
N ILE A 20 39.89 -15.36 1.57
CA ILE A 20 38.61 -14.77 1.23
C ILE A 20 38.76 -14.34 -0.23
N SER A 21 38.36 -15.21 -1.15
CA SER A 21 38.11 -14.85 -2.53
C SER A 21 36.80 -14.05 -2.54
N ILE A 22 36.91 -12.74 -2.58
CA ILE A 22 35.85 -11.88 -3.08
C ILE A 22 35.76 -12.22 -4.56
N SER A 23 34.97 -13.23 -4.94
CA SER A 23 34.49 -13.36 -6.30
C SER A 23 33.54 -12.18 -6.50
N SER A 24 34.00 -11.15 -7.23
CA SER A 24 33.09 -10.26 -7.91
C SER A 24 32.26 -11.17 -8.83
N GLN A 25 31.12 -11.61 -8.35
CA GLN A 25 30.08 -11.99 -9.26
C GLN A 25 29.78 -10.72 -10.04
N ASN A 26 30.25 -10.69 -11.28
CA ASN A 26 29.58 -9.92 -12.30
C ASN A 26 28.11 -10.29 -12.14
N ILE A 27 27.35 -9.44 -11.46
CA ILE A 27 25.93 -9.39 -11.62
C ILE A 27 25.81 -9.03 -13.10
N ASN A 28 25.76 -10.06 -13.94
CA ASN A 28 25.10 -9.95 -15.22
C ASN A 28 23.70 -9.50 -14.83
N THR A 29 23.50 -8.21 -14.76
CA THR A 29 22.25 -7.59 -15.11
C THR A 29 21.98 -8.03 -16.56
N LYS A 30 21.55 -9.27 -16.73
CA LYS A 30 20.59 -9.55 -17.76
C LYS A 30 19.47 -8.58 -17.40
N ASN A 31 19.52 -7.42 -18.04
CA ASN A 31 18.31 -6.71 -18.43
C ASN A 31 17.44 -7.80 -19.04
N ALA A 32 16.60 -8.44 -18.23
CA ALA A 32 15.40 -9.00 -18.75
C ALA A 32 14.77 -7.77 -19.41
N ASN A 33 14.86 -7.68 -20.72
CA ASN A 33 13.99 -6.86 -21.53
C ASN A 33 12.59 -7.35 -21.15
N GLU A 34 12.06 -6.84 -20.06
CA GLU A 34 10.64 -6.92 -19.80
C GLU A 34 10.05 -6.18 -20.99
N ASN A 35 9.42 -6.92 -21.88
CA ASN A 35 8.85 -6.39 -23.12
C ASN A 35 7.66 -5.49 -22.77
N TRP A 36 7.97 -4.30 -22.26
CA TRP A 36 7.01 -3.23 -22.02
C TRP A 36 6.61 -2.65 -23.39
N ILE A 37 5.31 -2.68 -23.68
CA ILE A 37 4.71 -2.12 -24.89
C ILE A 37 4.04 -0.83 -24.50
N LEU A 38 4.46 0.28 -25.10
CA LEU A 38 3.85 1.59 -24.91
C LEU A 38 2.39 1.55 -25.39
N THR A 39 1.47 2.02 -24.54
CA THR A 39 0.03 2.04 -24.80
C THR A 39 -0.55 3.44 -24.72
N PHE A 40 0.09 4.34 -23.99
CA PHE A 40 -0.26 5.74 -23.90
C PHE A 40 1.02 6.56 -23.73
N GLU A 41 1.08 7.67 -24.41
CA GLU A 41 2.17 8.64 -24.28
C GLU A 41 1.65 10.05 -24.50
N ASP A 42 2.10 10.96 -23.66
CA ASP A 42 2.09 12.39 -23.95
C ASP A 42 3.42 13.00 -23.48
N ASN A 43 4.18 13.53 -24.44
CA ASN A 43 5.44 14.24 -24.21
C ASN A 43 5.24 15.75 -24.22
N PHE A 44 3.99 16.19 -24.35
CA PHE A 44 3.58 17.60 -24.38
C PHE A 44 4.33 18.44 -25.44
N ASP A 45 4.64 17.80 -26.59
CA ASP A 45 5.36 18.45 -27.70
C ASP A 45 4.54 19.53 -28.42
N SER A 46 3.23 19.52 -28.24
CA SER A 46 2.33 20.52 -28.83
C SER A 46 2.18 21.74 -27.90
N ASN A 47 1.79 22.88 -28.47
CA ASN A 47 1.53 24.10 -27.68
C ASN A 47 0.16 24.09 -26.97
N LYS A 48 -0.62 23.05 -27.13
CA LYS A 48 -1.95 22.89 -26.53
C LYS A 48 -2.13 21.47 -26.04
N LEU A 49 -2.87 21.34 -24.95
CA LEU A 49 -3.28 20.04 -24.41
C LEU A 49 -4.10 19.27 -25.45
N ASP A 50 -3.77 18.01 -25.68
CA ASP A 50 -4.53 17.13 -26.56
C ASP A 50 -5.83 16.68 -25.86
N THR A 51 -6.94 17.26 -26.26
CA THR A 51 -8.27 16.97 -25.69
C THR A 51 -8.80 15.58 -26.07
N ASN A 52 -8.15 14.86 -26.99
CA ASN A 52 -8.46 13.46 -27.24
C ASN A 52 -7.80 12.54 -26.18
N LYS A 53 -6.81 13.03 -25.46
CA LYS A 53 -6.14 12.33 -24.35
C LYS A 53 -6.64 12.79 -22.98
N TRP A 54 -6.83 14.10 -22.81
CA TRP A 54 -7.06 14.74 -21.53
C TRP A 54 -8.36 15.52 -21.46
N ASN A 55 -9.10 15.31 -20.38
CA ASN A 55 -10.19 16.20 -19.97
C ASN A 55 -9.64 17.25 -18.99
N ILE A 56 -10.19 18.45 -19.01
CA ILE A 56 -9.87 19.49 -18.01
C ILE A 56 -11.03 19.57 -17.03
N GLN A 57 -10.74 19.30 -15.75
CA GLN A 57 -11.70 19.44 -14.68
C GLN A 57 -11.78 20.89 -14.21
N THR A 58 -12.98 21.40 -13.96
CA THR A 58 -13.19 22.76 -13.46
C THR A 58 -14.07 22.72 -12.20
N GLY A 59 -13.90 23.71 -11.33
CA GLY A 59 -14.67 23.76 -10.09
C GLY A 59 -13.81 23.52 -8.85
N ASN A 60 -14.49 23.46 -7.71
CA ASN A 60 -13.84 23.19 -6.43
C ASN A 60 -14.44 21.99 -5.71
N GLY A 61 -15.08 21.07 -6.43
CA GLY A 61 -15.70 19.90 -5.85
C GLY A 61 -16.54 19.11 -6.86
N PHE A 62 -17.30 18.16 -6.35
CA PHE A 62 -18.15 17.27 -7.17
C PHE A 62 -19.49 17.00 -6.48
N PHE A 63 -20.45 16.46 -7.23
CA PHE A 63 -21.70 15.99 -6.68
C PHE A 63 -21.63 14.48 -6.34
N ASP A 64 -22.00 14.13 -5.11
CA ASP A 64 -22.30 12.76 -4.68
C ASP A 64 -23.82 12.65 -4.49
N GLY A 65 -24.51 12.06 -5.48
CA GLY A 65 -25.94 12.18 -5.62
C GLY A 65 -26.35 13.66 -5.75
N ASP A 66 -27.23 14.12 -4.86
CA ASP A 66 -27.70 15.51 -4.82
C ASP A 66 -26.84 16.41 -3.92
N THR A 67 -25.83 15.86 -3.24
CA THR A 67 -24.98 16.60 -2.30
C THR A 67 -23.71 17.09 -3.00
N TYR A 68 -23.46 18.41 -2.93
CA TYR A 68 -22.19 18.97 -3.39
C TYR A 68 -21.10 18.79 -2.34
N VAL A 69 -20.01 18.12 -2.72
CA VAL A 69 -18.84 17.91 -1.87
C VAL A 69 -17.79 18.96 -2.25
N GLU A 70 -17.70 20.00 -1.45
CA GLU A 70 -16.77 21.11 -1.63
C GLU A 70 -15.33 20.69 -1.26
N GLY A 71 -14.33 21.36 -1.86
CA GLY A 71 -12.92 21.11 -1.61
C GLY A 71 -12.50 19.69 -1.99
N TRP A 72 -13.15 19.10 -2.99
CA TRP A 72 -12.91 17.74 -3.51
C TRP A 72 -12.94 16.64 -2.43
N GLY A 73 -13.58 16.93 -1.29
CA GLY A 73 -13.62 16.04 -0.12
C GLY A 73 -12.39 16.15 0.80
N ASN A 74 -11.37 16.91 0.42
CA ASN A 74 -10.10 17.04 1.12
C ASN A 74 -9.87 18.41 1.78
N ARG A 75 -10.89 19.31 1.77
CA ARG A 75 -10.79 20.70 2.19
C ARG A 75 -9.80 21.52 1.37
N GLU A 76 -9.66 21.20 0.09
CA GLU A 76 -8.87 21.95 -0.86
C GLU A 76 -9.47 23.36 -1.05
N LEU A 77 -8.61 24.36 -1.26
CA LEU A 77 -9.00 25.78 -1.25
C LEU A 77 -9.10 26.37 -2.65
N GLU A 78 -8.49 25.74 -3.66
CA GLU A 78 -8.45 26.24 -5.02
C GLU A 78 -9.76 26.00 -5.76
N TYR A 79 -9.93 26.78 -6.81
CA TYR A 79 -10.87 26.52 -7.90
C TYR A 79 -10.08 26.08 -9.13
N TYR A 80 -10.30 24.88 -9.62
CA TYR A 80 -9.68 24.41 -10.85
C TYR A 80 -10.29 25.12 -12.06
N THR A 81 -9.45 25.58 -12.97
CA THR A 81 -9.84 26.30 -14.18
C THR A 81 -9.19 25.70 -15.42
N ASN A 82 -9.72 26.05 -16.58
CA ASN A 82 -9.17 25.72 -17.90
C ASN A 82 -8.40 26.90 -18.54
N ARG A 83 -7.99 27.91 -17.74
CA ARG A 83 -7.30 29.10 -18.24
C ARG A 83 -5.81 28.82 -18.49
N ASP A 84 -5.25 29.44 -19.52
CA ASP A 84 -3.80 29.37 -19.81
C ASP A 84 -2.94 29.85 -18.63
N SER A 85 -3.48 30.66 -17.73
CA SER A 85 -2.80 31.08 -16.51
C SER A 85 -2.61 29.95 -15.51
N ASN A 86 -3.47 28.91 -15.54
CA ASN A 86 -3.40 27.76 -14.65
C ASN A 86 -2.92 26.47 -15.34
N LEU A 87 -3.11 26.36 -16.67
CA LEU A 87 -2.79 25.16 -17.44
C LEU A 87 -2.23 25.54 -18.80
N LYS A 88 -0.95 25.28 -19.04
CA LYS A 88 -0.31 25.56 -20.33
C LYS A 88 0.81 24.58 -20.64
N ILE A 89 1.12 24.45 -21.93
CA ILE A 89 2.33 23.76 -22.39
C ILE A 89 3.31 24.82 -22.90
N GLU A 90 4.55 24.73 -22.43
CA GLU A 90 5.60 25.66 -22.78
C GLU A 90 6.95 24.93 -22.85
N ASN A 91 7.62 24.99 -24.00
CA ASN A 91 8.90 24.33 -24.27
C ASN A 91 8.85 22.78 -24.04
N GLY A 92 7.77 22.12 -24.42
CA GLY A 92 7.62 20.67 -24.23
C GLY A 92 7.32 20.26 -22.78
N ILE A 93 6.92 21.20 -21.94
CA ILE A 93 6.58 20.96 -20.53
C ILE A 93 5.13 21.36 -20.28
N LEU A 94 4.31 20.45 -19.78
CA LEU A 94 3.01 20.78 -19.22
C LEU A 94 3.21 21.45 -17.85
N LYS A 95 2.60 22.62 -17.67
CA LYS A 95 2.62 23.37 -16.42
C LYS A 95 1.23 23.48 -15.84
N ILE A 96 1.01 22.90 -14.67
CA ILE A 96 -0.14 23.13 -13.81
C ILE A 96 0.27 24.19 -12.79
N ILE A 97 -0.38 25.36 -12.82
CA ILE A 97 0.06 26.55 -12.12
C ILE A 97 -0.97 26.94 -11.05
N ALA A 98 -0.54 26.94 -9.80
CA ALA A 98 -1.30 27.48 -8.69
C ALA A 98 -1.07 28.99 -8.57
N LEU A 99 -2.16 29.74 -8.52
CA LEU A 99 -2.17 31.19 -8.35
C LEU A 99 -2.87 31.57 -7.05
N LYS A 100 -2.38 32.61 -6.39
CA LYS A 100 -3.07 33.29 -5.30
C LYS A 100 -3.77 34.54 -5.90
N GLU A 101 -5.06 34.42 -6.12
CA GLU A 101 -5.88 35.46 -6.74
C GLU A 101 -7.34 35.33 -6.30
N LYS A 102 -8.12 36.42 -6.40
CA LYS A 102 -9.56 36.36 -6.21
C LYS A 102 -10.22 35.91 -7.51
N TYR A 103 -10.96 34.81 -7.43
CA TYR A 103 -11.64 34.23 -8.57
C TYR A 103 -13.10 33.93 -8.21
N GLU A 104 -14.06 34.48 -8.99
CA GLU A 104 -15.47 34.11 -8.83
C GLU A 104 -15.74 32.80 -9.57
N GLY A 105 -16.10 31.75 -8.85
CA GLY A 105 -16.47 30.46 -9.37
C GLY A 105 -17.82 29.97 -8.87
N VAL A 106 -18.24 28.77 -9.30
CA VAL A 106 -19.51 28.17 -8.87
C VAL A 106 -19.18 26.96 -7.98
N ALA A 107 -19.68 26.96 -6.75
CA ALA A 107 -19.61 25.84 -5.82
C ALA A 107 -21.03 25.27 -5.64
N GLY A 108 -21.26 24.07 -6.15
CA GLY A 108 -22.62 23.52 -6.24
C GLY A 108 -23.53 24.40 -7.10
N ASN A 109 -24.55 24.98 -6.47
CA ASN A 109 -25.52 25.86 -7.14
C ASN A 109 -25.29 27.35 -6.83
N SER A 110 -24.16 27.72 -6.19
CA SER A 110 -23.94 29.09 -5.69
C SER A 110 -22.62 29.66 -6.18
N LYS A 111 -22.62 30.97 -6.47
CA LYS A 111 -21.39 31.73 -6.74
C LYS A 111 -20.63 31.95 -5.46
N LYS A 112 -19.30 31.79 -5.52
CA LYS A 112 -18.37 31.96 -4.42
C LYS A 112 -17.06 32.59 -4.90
N ILE A 113 -16.40 33.36 -4.06
CA ILE A 113 -15.05 33.87 -4.30
C ILE A 113 -14.05 32.91 -3.69
N PHE A 114 -13.10 32.48 -4.52
CA PHE A 114 -11.97 31.65 -4.13
C PHE A 114 -10.72 32.51 -4.06
N ASP A 115 -9.78 32.14 -3.19
CA ASP A 115 -8.51 32.84 -3.00
C ASP A 115 -7.36 32.21 -3.79
N TYR A 116 -7.58 31.04 -4.37
CA TYR A 116 -6.62 30.32 -5.16
C TYR A 116 -7.28 29.69 -6.39
N THR A 117 -6.49 29.64 -7.47
CA THR A 117 -6.85 28.87 -8.66
C THR A 117 -5.72 27.92 -9.02
N SER A 118 -6.05 26.83 -9.69
CA SER A 118 -5.11 25.81 -10.17
C SER A 118 -5.72 25.05 -11.36
N ALA A 119 -5.15 23.88 -11.69
CA ALA A 119 -5.74 23.01 -12.70
C ALA A 119 -5.68 21.52 -12.30
N LYS A 120 -6.61 20.75 -12.89
CA LYS A 120 -6.74 19.31 -12.78
C LYS A 120 -7.12 18.75 -14.14
N ILE A 121 -6.41 17.73 -14.59
CA ILE A 121 -6.71 17.04 -15.84
C ILE A 121 -6.77 15.53 -15.60
N ASP A 122 -7.53 14.82 -16.42
CA ASP A 122 -7.64 13.38 -16.37
C ASP A 122 -7.83 12.74 -17.74
N THR A 123 -7.67 11.42 -17.81
CA THR A 123 -7.88 10.63 -19.03
C THR A 123 -9.20 9.84 -19.02
N LYS A 124 -10.14 10.13 -18.11
CA LYS A 124 -11.40 9.40 -17.98
C LYS A 124 -12.19 9.36 -19.29
N GLY A 125 -12.55 8.17 -19.74
CA GLY A 125 -13.25 7.98 -21.01
C GLY A 125 -12.38 8.04 -22.25
N ASN A 126 -11.19 8.65 -22.20
CA ASN A 126 -10.25 8.74 -23.30
C ASN A 126 -9.19 7.63 -23.24
N PHE A 127 -8.65 7.38 -22.03
CA PHE A 127 -7.70 6.30 -21.79
C PHE A 127 -7.86 5.75 -20.37
N SER A 128 -7.88 4.43 -20.26
CA SER A 128 -7.76 3.71 -19.00
C SER A 128 -7.10 2.36 -19.26
N GLN A 129 -6.36 1.85 -18.29
CA GLN A 129 -5.68 0.57 -18.42
C GLN A 129 -5.70 -0.19 -17.10
N LYS A 130 -5.85 -1.51 -17.22
CA LYS A 130 -5.64 -2.46 -16.13
C LYS A 130 -4.25 -3.02 -16.24
N TYR A 131 -3.49 -2.97 -15.15
CA TYR A 131 -2.11 -3.41 -15.06
C TYR A 131 -1.16 -2.66 -15.99
N GLY A 132 0.10 -2.70 -15.69
CA GLY A 132 1.11 -2.06 -16.49
C GLY A 132 2.10 -1.24 -15.68
N LYS A 133 2.98 -0.54 -16.40
CA LYS A 133 3.84 0.47 -15.83
C LYS A 133 3.23 1.84 -16.15
N PHE A 134 2.97 2.64 -15.13
CA PHE A 134 2.55 4.03 -15.25
C PHE A 134 3.71 4.90 -14.80
N GLU A 135 4.13 5.81 -15.64
CA GLU A 135 5.34 6.60 -15.44
C GLU A 135 5.13 8.05 -15.82
N MET A 136 5.64 8.95 -15.00
CA MET A 136 5.67 10.39 -15.24
C MET A 136 7.04 10.93 -14.88
N ARG A 137 7.55 11.86 -15.67
CA ARG A 137 8.72 12.68 -15.30
C ARG A 137 8.28 14.09 -14.97
N ALA A 138 8.56 14.54 -13.76
CA ALA A 138 8.05 15.82 -13.29
C ALA A 138 8.95 16.46 -12.24
N LYS A 139 8.76 17.79 -12.09
CA LYS A 139 9.33 18.65 -11.08
C LYS A 139 8.21 19.25 -10.27
N LEU A 140 8.27 19.09 -8.93
CA LEU A 140 7.20 19.51 -8.04
C LEU A 140 7.37 20.96 -7.55
N PRO A 141 6.24 21.65 -7.25
CA PRO A 141 6.27 23.01 -6.73
C PRO A 141 6.77 23.04 -5.27
N THR A 142 7.18 24.25 -4.83
CA THR A 142 7.64 24.50 -3.46
C THR A 142 6.74 25.52 -2.76
N GLY A 143 6.46 25.27 -1.48
CA GLY A 143 5.65 26.14 -0.64
C GLY A 143 4.57 25.38 0.10
N LYS A 144 4.39 25.71 1.39
CA LYS A 144 3.40 25.06 2.25
C LYS A 144 1.99 25.16 1.66
N GLY A 145 1.26 24.06 1.73
CA GLY A 145 -0.10 23.95 1.22
C GLY A 145 -0.19 23.68 -0.28
N LEU A 146 0.91 23.34 -0.95
CA LEU A 146 0.92 22.88 -2.33
C LEU A 146 0.98 21.35 -2.36
N TRP A 147 0.01 20.74 -3.03
CA TRP A 147 -0.18 19.30 -3.08
C TRP A 147 -0.29 18.83 -4.54
N PRO A 148 0.85 18.63 -5.23
CA PRO A 148 0.86 18.02 -6.56
C PRO A 148 0.61 16.52 -6.44
N ALA A 149 -0.16 15.96 -7.38
CA ALA A 149 -0.48 14.54 -7.42
C ALA A 149 -0.45 13.96 -8.84
N PHE A 150 0.03 12.72 -8.93
CA PHE A 150 -0.09 11.80 -10.06
C PHE A 150 -0.70 10.51 -9.53
N TRP A 151 -1.94 10.24 -9.90
CA TRP A 151 -2.75 9.22 -9.31
C TRP A 151 -3.77 8.62 -10.28
N LEU A 152 -4.42 7.54 -9.87
CA LEU A 152 -5.34 6.80 -10.70
C LEU A 152 -6.65 6.55 -9.96
N LEU A 153 -7.76 6.68 -10.67
CA LEU A 153 -9.08 6.22 -10.24
C LEU A 153 -9.65 5.17 -11.20
N PRO A 154 -10.55 4.29 -10.72
CA PRO A 154 -11.17 3.29 -11.57
C PRO A 154 -12.05 3.94 -12.63
N GLN A 155 -12.01 3.39 -13.86
CA GLN A 155 -12.87 3.85 -14.96
C GLN A 155 -14.34 3.74 -14.58
N ASP A 156 -14.71 2.67 -13.87
CA ASP A 156 -16.06 2.37 -13.42
C ASP A 156 -16.06 1.91 -11.95
N ASN A 157 -17.13 2.21 -11.24
CA ASN A 157 -17.28 1.82 -9.83
C ASN A 157 -17.78 0.36 -9.68
N ASN A 158 -16.99 -0.60 -10.20
CA ASN A 158 -17.37 -2.02 -10.25
C ASN A 158 -17.63 -2.66 -8.88
N TYR A 159 -16.99 -2.14 -7.82
CA TYR A 159 -17.05 -2.66 -6.46
C TYR A 159 -17.74 -1.71 -5.48
N GLY A 160 -18.36 -0.65 -5.97
CA GLY A 160 -18.98 0.40 -5.18
C GLY A 160 -18.28 1.73 -5.36
N ILE A 161 -18.84 2.80 -4.76
CA ILE A 161 -18.23 4.13 -4.81
C ILE A 161 -16.91 4.16 -4.04
N TRP A 162 -16.20 5.28 -4.11
CA TRP A 162 -14.90 5.47 -3.45
C TRP A 162 -14.93 5.10 -1.95
N ALA A 163 -13.97 4.34 -1.36
CA ALA A 163 -12.81 3.73 -2.01
C ALA A 163 -12.99 2.23 -2.30
N ALA A 164 -14.25 1.72 -2.34
CA ALA A 164 -14.49 0.31 -2.60
C ALA A 164 -13.99 -0.14 -3.97
N SER A 165 -14.03 0.74 -4.97
CA SER A 165 -13.46 0.47 -6.29
C SER A 165 -11.98 0.85 -6.43
N GLY A 166 -11.36 1.35 -5.35
CA GLY A 166 -9.92 1.60 -5.25
C GLY A 166 -9.48 2.98 -5.70
N GLU A 167 -8.25 3.34 -5.31
CA GLU A 167 -7.46 4.49 -5.76
C GLU A 167 -5.99 4.14 -5.64
N ILE A 168 -5.18 4.55 -6.60
CA ILE A 168 -3.73 4.31 -6.63
C ILE A 168 -3.02 5.65 -6.76
N ASP A 169 -2.37 6.09 -5.68
CA ASP A 169 -1.55 7.29 -5.70
C ASP A 169 -0.11 6.89 -6.04
N ILE A 170 0.31 7.26 -7.23
CA ILE A 170 1.66 6.97 -7.71
C ILE A 170 2.66 7.92 -7.08
N MET A 171 2.29 9.20 -7.00
CA MET A 171 3.07 10.25 -6.38
C MET A 171 2.17 11.33 -5.81
N GLU A 172 2.34 11.62 -4.53
CA GLU A 172 1.81 12.79 -3.86
C GLU A 172 2.95 13.55 -3.21
N GLY A 173 3.05 14.85 -3.48
CA GLY A 173 4.13 15.71 -2.99
C GLY A 173 3.65 16.72 -1.95
N TRP A 174 4.50 17.01 -0.97
CA TRP A 174 4.33 18.14 -0.04
C TRP A 174 5.15 19.31 -0.53
N GLY A 175 4.52 20.41 -0.87
CA GLY A 175 5.24 21.65 -1.18
C GLY A 175 6.10 22.14 -0.02
N SER A 176 5.73 21.82 1.23
CA SER A 176 6.51 22.15 2.43
C SER A 176 7.68 21.21 2.72
N LYS A 177 7.73 20.01 2.08
CA LYS A 177 8.73 18.96 2.34
C LYS A 177 9.31 18.48 1.01
N GLN A 178 10.32 19.15 0.54
CA GLN A 178 10.91 18.89 -0.78
C GLN A 178 11.88 17.70 -0.80
N ASP A 179 12.00 17.00 0.32
CA ASP A 179 12.87 15.83 0.46
C ASP A 179 12.11 14.49 0.25
N ARG A 180 10.79 14.51 0.01
CA ARG A 180 9.97 13.29 0.01
C ARG A 180 8.71 13.37 -0.83
N VAL A 181 8.18 12.18 -1.15
CA VAL A 181 6.85 11.97 -1.72
C VAL A 181 6.18 10.77 -1.04
N ALA A 182 4.86 10.66 -1.18
CA ALA A 182 4.09 9.48 -0.79
C ALA A 182 3.60 8.69 -2.00
N GLY A 183 3.46 7.39 -1.81
CA GLY A 183 2.69 6.50 -2.66
C GLY A 183 1.69 5.73 -1.82
N THR A 184 0.42 5.68 -2.23
CA THR A 184 -0.67 5.16 -1.40
C THR A 184 -1.65 4.31 -2.22
N LEU A 185 -2.30 3.35 -1.58
CA LEU A 185 -3.51 2.70 -2.06
C LEU A 185 -4.66 3.04 -1.13
N HIS A 186 -5.79 3.48 -1.67
CA HIS A 186 -7.06 3.56 -0.94
C HIS A 186 -7.99 2.45 -1.43
N PHE A 187 -8.57 1.69 -0.50
CA PHE A 187 -9.37 0.51 -0.82
C PHE A 187 -10.27 0.09 0.35
N GLY A 188 -10.90 -1.07 0.23
CA GLY A 188 -11.73 -1.66 1.27
C GLY A 188 -13.20 -1.35 1.03
N SER A 189 -13.78 -0.50 1.85
CA SER A 189 -15.20 -0.11 1.74
C SER A 189 -15.37 1.30 1.22
N THR A 190 -16.62 1.68 0.96
CA THR A 190 -16.99 3.09 0.76
C THR A 190 -16.66 3.92 2.00
N ALA A 191 -16.27 5.19 1.78
CA ALA A 191 -16.04 6.12 2.87
C ALA A 191 -17.28 6.26 3.79
N PRO A 192 -17.10 6.41 5.11
CA PRO A 192 -15.83 6.54 5.85
C PRO A 192 -15.21 5.20 6.30
N ASN A 193 -15.71 4.06 5.82
CA ASN A 193 -15.26 2.72 6.24
C ASN A 193 -14.16 2.13 5.35
N ASN A 194 -13.49 3.00 4.58
CA ASN A 194 -12.35 2.65 3.76
C ASN A 194 -11.07 2.49 4.60
N THR A 195 -10.05 1.94 3.98
CA THR A 195 -8.70 1.86 4.51
C THR A 195 -7.69 2.34 3.47
N HIS A 196 -6.46 2.59 3.90
CA HIS A 196 -5.36 2.93 3.02
C HIS A 196 -4.07 2.24 3.47
N LYS A 197 -3.16 2.07 2.52
CA LYS A 197 -1.79 1.60 2.78
C LYS A 197 -0.83 2.41 1.91
N GLY A 198 0.15 3.01 2.53
CA GLY A 198 1.14 3.80 1.83
C GLY A 198 2.39 4.00 2.65
N THR A 199 3.40 4.61 2.04
CA THR A 199 4.62 5.02 2.73
C THR A 199 5.20 6.26 2.09
N ASP A 200 5.82 7.10 2.93
CA ASP A 200 6.66 8.19 2.48
C ASP A 200 8.00 7.61 2.01
N HIS A 201 8.52 8.15 0.92
CA HIS A 201 9.88 7.92 0.50
C HIS A 201 10.69 9.20 0.61
N ILE A 202 11.75 9.16 1.42
CA ILE A 202 12.70 10.26 1.56
C ILE A 202 13.79 10.07 0.51
N LEU A 203 13.99 11.09 -0.33
CA LEU A 203 15.06 11.11 -1.32
C LEU A 203 16.42 11.03 -0.61
N LYS A 204 17.33 10.22 -1.12
CA LYS A 204 18.69 10.10 -0.55
C LYS A 204 19.51 11.39 -0.75
N SER A 205 19.22 12.14 -1.79
CA SER A 205 19.81 13.42 -2.15
C SER A 205 18.92 14.15 -3.15
N GLY A 206 19.11 15.44 -3.33
CA GLY A 206 18.32 16.26 -4.24
C GLY A 206 17.03 16.76 -3.61
N SER A 207 16.14 17.25 -4.43
CA SER A 207 14.88 17.88 -4.04
C SER A 207 13.80 17.53 -5.05
N THR A 208 12.59 17.29 -4.60
CA THR A 208 11.42 17.11 -5.49
C THR A 208 11.19 18.32 -6.43
N ASN A 209 11.83 19.47 -6.14
CA ASN A 209 11.90 20.62 -7.04
C ASN A 209 12.98 20.48 -8.15
N GLU A 210 13.39 19.26 -8.43
CA GLU A 210 14.16 18.84 -9.60
C GLU A 210 13.33 17.81 -10.37
N PHE A 211 13.68 17.54 -11.63
CA PHE A 211 12.96 16.54 -12.42
C PHE A 211 13.32 15.13 -11.97
N HIS A 212 12.34 14.39 -11.49
CA HIS A 212 12.40 12.98 -11.15
C HIS A 212 11.41 12.16 -11.96
N THR A 213 11.68 10.88 -12.11
CA THR A 213 10.74 9.93 -12.71
C THR A 213 10.00 9.19 -11.58
N TYR A 214 8.70 9.33 -11.54
CA TYR A 214 7.79 8.65 -10.61
C TYR A 214 7.04 7.56 -11.35
N SER A 215 7.04 6.34 -10.85
CA SER A 215 6.32 5.27 -11.54
C SER A 215 5.84 4.16 -10.61
N ILE A 216 4.84 3.42 -11.11
CA ILE A 216 4.45 2.12 -10.56
C ILE A 216 4.59 1.03 -11.62
N GLU A 217 4.84 -0.18 -11.16
CA GLU A 217 4.56 -1.40 -11.91
C GLU A 217 3.41 -2.11 -11.20
N TRP A 218 2.29 -2.17 -11.89
CA TRP A 218 1.06 -2.77 -11.41
C TRP A 218 0.79 -4.07 -12.13
N GLU A 219 0.86 -5.17 -11.39
CA GLU A 219 0.63 -6.53 -11.88
C GLU A 219 -0.50 -7.21 -11.09
N PRO A 220 -1.04 -8.33 -11.57
CA PRO A 220 -2.06 -9.07 -10.82
C PRO A 220 -1.57 -9.43 -9.41
N GLY A 221 -2.15 -8.81 -8.37
CA GLY A 221 -1.86 -9.08 -6.96
C GLY A 221 -0.62 -8.35 -6.40
N GLU A 222 0.03 -7.46 -7.14
CA GLU A 222 1.16 -6.68 -6.64
C GLU A 222 1.29 -5.33 -7.33
N ILE A 223 1.58 -4.29 -6.55
CA ILE A 223 1.93 -2.96 -7.05
C ILE A 223 3.25 -2.54 -6.41
N ARG A 224 4.19 -2.05 -7.22
CA ARG A 224 5.52 -1.59 -6.82
C ARG A 224 5.71 -0.14 -7.22
N TRP A 225 6.24 0.68 -6.32
CA TRP A 225 6.51 2.11 -6.56
C TRP A 225 7.99 2.39 -6.71
N TYR A 226 8.32 3.27 -7.64
CA TYR A 226 9.69 3.61 -7.98
C TYR A 226 9.87 5.13 -8.09
N ILE A 227 11.04 5.61 -7.69
CA ILE A 227 11.55 6.96 -8.01
C ILE A 227 12.90 6.78 -8.70
N ASP A 228 13.06 7.38 -9.88
CA ASP A 228 14.26 7.27 -10.73
C ASP A 228 14.69 5.80 -10.94
N GLY A 229 13.72 4.91 -11.11
CA GLY A 229 13.94 3.47 -11.28
C GLY A 229 14.31 2.72 -10.00
N VAL A 230 14.38 3.39 -8.85
CA VAL A 230 14.67 2.76 -7.55
C VAL A 230 13.38 2.36 -6.86
N LEU A 231 13.19 1.05 -6.63
CA LEU A 231 12.07 0.50 -5.88
C LEU A 231 12.11 0.97 -4.43
N TYR A 232 11.01 1.55 -3.93
CA TYR A 232 10.92 1.96 -2.53
C TYR A 232 9.74 1.35 -1.77
N GLN A 233 8.69 0.90 -2.48
CA GLN A 233 7.50 0.33 -1.86
C GLN A 233 6.96 -0.83 -2.69
N THR A 234 6.44 -1.85 -2.02
CA THR A 234 5.65 -2.94 -2.61
C THR A 234 4.40 -3.18 -1.76
N GLN A 235 3.25 -3.25 -2.40
CA GLN A 235 1.97 -3.63 -1.80
C GLN A 235 1.39 -4.82 -2.55
N ASN A 236 0.86 -5.81 -1.82
CA ASN A 236 0.31 -7.05 -2.39
C ASN A 236 -0.80 -7.65 -1.53
N ASN A 237 -1.44 -6.82 -0.71
CA ASN A 237 -2.52 -7.26 0.17
C ASN A 237 -3.57 -6.15 0.27
N TRP A 238 -4.71 -6.39 -0.36
CA TRP A 238 -5.87 -5.50 -0.40
C TRP A 238 -7.16 -6.30 -0.58
N TYR A 239 -8.28 -5.63 -0.46
CA TYR A 239 -9.62 -6.20 -0.65
C TYR A 239 -10.60 -5.09 -1.06
N SER A 240 -11.78 -5.49 -1.53
CA SER A 240 -12.90 -4.58 -1.69
C SER A 240 -14.15 -5.11 -0.98
N ARG A 241 -14.99 -4.21 -0.49
CA ARG A 241 -16.25 -4.55 0.18
C ARG A 241 -17.33 -3.53 -0.15
N ASP A 242 -18.39 -3.97 -0.78
CA ASP A 242 -19.61 -3.18 -0.92
C ASP A 242 -20.54 -3.43 0.29
N LEU A 243 -20.56 -2.49 1.23
CA LEU A 243 -21.39 -2.60 2.44
C LEU A 243 -22.89 -2.58 2.13
N SER A 244 -23.29 -2.01 0.99
CA SER A 244 -24.71 -1.95 0.60
C SER A 244 -25.26 -3.30 0.13
N LYS A 245 -24.36 -4.20 -0.29
CA LYS A 245 -24.71 -5.51 -0.88
C LYS A 245 -24.25 -6.70 -0.04
N ALA A 246 -23.61 -6.48 1.10
CA ALA A 246 -22.87 -7.49 1.87
C ALA A 246 -21.81 -8.25 1.03
N ASP A 247 -21.46 -7.73 -0.14
CA ASP A 247 -20.47 -8.33 -1.02
C ASP A 247 -19.06 -8.02 -0.52
N PHE A 248 -18.24 -9.04 -0.53
CA PHE A 248 -16.82 -8.92 -0.23
C PHE A 248 -16.01 -9.53 -1.36
N PHE A 249 -15.03 -8.79 -1.83
CA PHE A 249 -14.16 -9.19 -2.91
C PHE A 249 -12.71 -9.21 -2.42
N ASN A 250 -12.15 -10.43 -2.32
CA ASN A 250 -10.72 -10.59 -2.07
C ASN A 250 -9.90 -10.18 -3.29
N GLU A 251 -8.58 -10.09 -3.11
CA GLU A 251 -7.71 -9.93 -4.26
C GLU A 251 -8.13 -10.85 -5.44
N PRO A 252 -8.08 -10.31 -6.64
CA PRO A 252 -7.37 -9.09 -7.06
C PRO A 252 -8.17 -7.79 -6.93
N ALA A 253 -9.42 -7.81 -6.41
CA ALA A 253 -10.24 -6.62 -6.24
C ALA A 253 -9.69 -5.69 -5.13
N PRO A 254 -9.76 -4.35 -5.30
CA PRO A 254 -10.35 -3.61 -6.43
C PRO A 254 -9.38 -3.35 -7.59
N PHE A 255 -8.10 -3.69 -7.47
CA PHE A 255 -7.07 -3.35 -8.44
C PHE A 255 -6.95 -4.39 -9.56
N ASP A 256 -8.10 -4.77 -10.14
CA ASP A 256 -8.21 -5.72 -11.26
C ASP A 256 -9.12 -5.20 -12.38
N LYS A 257 -9.45 -3.90 -12.35
CA LYS A 257 -10.22 -3.19 -13.35
C LYS A 257 -9.38 -2.09 -13.98
N PRO A 258 -9.78 -1.52 -15.12
CA PRO A 258 -9.08 -0.39 -15.71
C PRO A 258 -9.17 0.87 -14.84
N PHE A 259 -8.05 1.58 -14.72
CA PHE A 259 -7.94 2.87 -14.05
C PHE A 259 -7.48 3.93 -15.04
N TYR A 260 -7.96 5.16 -14.87
CA TYR A 260 -7.56 6.32 -15.64
C TYR A 260 -6.59 7.21 -14.86
N VAL A 261 -5.82 8.01 -15.56
CA VAL A 261 -4.76 8.88 -14.99
C VAL A 261 -5.35 10.23 -14.60
N ILE A 262 -4.89 10.77 -13.48
CA ILE A 262 -5.22 12.12 -13.01
C ILE A 262 -3.93 12.86 -12.63
N LEU A 263 -3.86 14.13 -13.02
CA LEU A 263 -2.80 15.07 -12.66
C LEU A 263 -3.45 16.34 -12.12
N ASN A 264 -3.03 16.78 -10.94
CA ASN A 264 -3.50 18.05 -10.36
C ASN A 264 -2.47 18.67 -9.44
N LEU A 265 -2.66 19.96 -9.19
CA LEU A 265 -1.98 20.68 -8.13
C LEU A 265 -3.04 21.28 -7.20
N ALA A 266 -3.32 20.63 -6.08
CA ALA A 266 -4.20 21.16 -5.07
C ALA A 266 -3.52 22.26 -4.25
N VAL A 267 -4.32 23.13 -3.64
CA VAL A 267 -3.88 24.18 -2.71
C VAL A 267 -4.65 24.03 -1.40
N GLY A 268 -3.92 23.89 -0.31
CA GLY A 268 -4.53 23.61 1.00
C GLY A 268 -4.89 22.15 1.19
N GLY A 269 -5.85 21.88 2.08
CA GLY A 269 -6.33 20.54 2.33
C GLY A 269 -5.59 19.80 3.43
N TRP A 270 -5.91 18.50 3.55
CA TRP A 270 -5.43 17.66 4.64
C TRP A 270 -3.95 17.30 4.56
N PHE A 271 -3.39 17.23 3.36
CA PHE A 271 -2.10 16.59 3.11
C PHE A 271 -0.90 17.47 3.50
N ASP A 272 -0.85 18.72 3.01
CA ASP A 272 0.23 19.68 3.32
C ASP A 272 -0.24 20.87 4.19
N GLY A 273 -1.52 20.86 4.59
CA GLY A 273 -2.17 21.95 5.30
C GLY A 273 -2.42 23.16 4.40
N ASN A 274 -2.81 24.28 4.99
CA ASN A 274 -3.10 25.49 4.22
C ASN A 274 -1.86 26.38 4.04
N PRO A 275 -1.77 27.13 2.91
CA PRO A 275 -0.82 28.21 2.77
C PRO A 275 -1.01 29.24 3.89
N GLU A 276 0.07 29.88 4.32
CA GLU A 276 -0.02 30.98 5.27
C GLU A 276 -0.65 32.22 4.61
N SER A 277 -1.37 33.02 5.38
CA SER A 277 -2.10 34.18 4.85
C SER A 277 -1.19 35.18 4.12
N ASN A 278 0.07 35.29 4.58
CA ASN A 278 1.11 36.14 4.00
C ASN A 278 2.00 35.42 2.97
N ALA A 279 1.61 34.20 2.52
CA ALA A 279 2.37 33.45 1.53
C ALA A 279 2.64 34.29 0.28
N ASN A 280 3.93 34.43 -0.07
CA ASN A 280 4.43 35.25 -1.18
C ASN A 280 5.16 34.43 -2.26
N TYR A 281 5.10 33.09 -2.17
CA TYR A 281 5.76 32.18 -3.12
C TYR A 281 4.91 31.88 -4.37
N PHE A 282 3.66 32.28 -4.41
CA PHE A 282 2.84 32.16 -5.63
C PHE A 282 3.29 33.14 -6.72
N PRO A 283 3.22 32.79 -8.00
CA PRO A 283 2.74 31.51 -8.55
C PRO A 283 3.73 30.36 -8.36
N GLN A 284 3.19 29.13 -8.31
CA GLN A 284 4.00 27.92 -8.28
C GLN A 284 3.53 26.96 -9.36
N SER A 285 4.47 26.20 -9.93
CA SER A 285 4.21 25.32 -11.06
C SER A 285 4.60 23.88 -10.74
N TYR A 286 3.68 22.97 -11.04
CA TYR A 286 3.94 21.55 -11.18
C TYR A 286 4.28 21.33 -12.65
N GLU A 287 5.54 21.01 -12.95
CA GLU A 287 6.08 20.90 -14.30
C GLU A 287 6.22 19.44 -14.70
N ILE A 288 5.58 19.02 -15.80
CA ILE A 288 5.51 17.64 -16.24
C ILE A 288 6.10 17.53 -17.64
N ASP A 289 7.17 16.74 -17.78
CA ASP A 289 7.90 16.51 -19.02
C ASP A 289 7.17 15.47 -19.89
N TYR A 290 6.76 14.36 -19.29
CA TYR A 290 5.96 13.35 -19.99
C TYR A 290 5.11 12.52 -19.03
N VAL A 291 4.07 11.90 -19.62
CA VAL A 291 3.32 10.77 -19.03
C VAL A 291 3.34 9.60 -20.00
N ARG A 292 3.71 8.41 -19.54
CA ARG A 292 3.77 7.20 -20.34
C ARG A 292 3.15 6.02 -19.61
N VAL A 293 2.39 5.21 -20.34
CA VAL A 293 1.83 3.96 -19.82
C VAL A 293 2.23 2.82 -20.73
N TYR A 294 2.59 1.71 -20.11
CA TYR A 294 3.06 0.52 -20.79
C TYR A 294 2.28 -0.69 -20.30
N LYS A 295 2.13 -1.72 -21.14
CA LYS A 295 1.64 -3.04 -20.77
C LYS A 295 2.68 -4.11 -21.05
N LYS A 296 2.55 -5.28 -20.42
CA LYS A 296 3.26 -6.51 -20.81
C LYS A 296 2.38 -7.35 -21.73
N ASN A 297 2.99 -8.14 -22.61
CA ASN A 297 2.27 -9.13 -23.42
C ASN A 297 1.58 -10.17 -22.55
N GLU A 298 2.25 -10.57 -21.46
CA GLU A 298 1.74 -11.53 -20.50
C GLU A 298 2.07 -11.04 -19.09
N TYR A 299 1.09 -11.03 -18.23
CA TYR A 299 1.30 -10.88 -16.79
C TYR A 299 1.39 -12.27 -16.18
N LYS A 300 2.48 -12.54 -15.51
CA LYS A 300 2.55 -13.74 -14.67
C LYS A 300 1.46 -13.58 -13.61
N LYS A 301 0.47 -14.49 -13.61
CA LYS A 301 -0.34 -14.65 -12.40
C LYS A 301 0.66 -14.91 -11.29
N ILE A 302 0.66 -14.06 -10.27
CA ILE A 302 1.33 -14.44 -9.04
C ILE A 302 0.56 -15.65 -8.55
N ASP A 303 1.09 -16.81 -8.86
CA ASP A 303 0.57 -18.07 -8.34
C ASP A 303 0.88 -18.01 -6.85
N LYS A 304 -0.09 -17.60 -6.05
CA LYS A 304 0.01 -17.59 -4.59
C LYS A 304 0.09 -19.02 -4.03
N THR A 305 -0.10 -20.03 -4.85
CA THR A 305 0.48 -21.35 -4.60
C THR A 305 2.00 -21.17 -4.74
N ILE A 306 2.66 -21.05 -3.63
CA ILE A 306 4.10 -20.84 -3.49
C ILE A 306 4.83 -21.77 -4.44
N LYS A 307 5.26 -21.29 -5.61
CA LYS A 307 6.40 -21.87 -6.27
C LYS A 307 7.58 -21.44 -5.43
N ASN A 308 8.12 -22.40 -4.71
CA ASN A 308 9.46 -22.27 -4.15
C ASN A 308 10.36 -21.75 -5.26
N ASP A 309 10.58 -20.43 -5.30
CA ASP A 309 11.66 -19.90 -6.10
C ASP A 309 12.93 -20.48 -5.51
N SER A 310 13.47 -21.47 -6.21
CA SER A 310 14.68 -22.24 -5.86
C SER A 310 15.96 -21.38 -5.89
N LYS A 311 15.85 -20.08 -5.59
CA LYS A 311 16.97 -19.13 -5.48
C LYS A 311 16.98 -18.25 -4.22
N SER A 312 15.93 -18.21 -3.40
CA SER A 312 16.06 -17.80 -2.01
C SER A 312 15.98 -19.08 -1.15
N ASN A 313 17.07 -19.47 -0.51
CA ASN A 313 17.13 -20.59 0.42
C ASN A 313 16.29 -20.38 1.69
N THR A 314 15.08 -19.85 1.56
CA THR A 314 14.15 -19.73 2.68
C THR A 314 13.25 -20.97 2.69
N SER A 315 13.76 -22.09 3.14
CA SER A 315 12.94 -23.26 3.43
C SER A 315 12.23 -23.04 4.76
N PHE A 316 10.89 -22.97 4.76
CA PHE A 316 10.08 -23.01 5.99
C PHE A 316 9.99 -24.47 6.49
N ASN A 317 11.07 -24.97 7.09
CA ASN A 317 11.22 -26.41 7.36
C ASN A 317 10.71 -26.81 8.74
N VAL A 318 10.34 -25.87 9.60
CA VAL A 318 9.94 -26.15 10.99
C VAL A 318 8.61 -25.45 11.27
N ASN A 319 7.59 -26.26 11.62
CA ASN A 319 6.34 -25.70 12.15
C ASN A 319 6.54 -25.28 13.61
N LEU A 320 6.45 -23.98 13.89
CA LEU A 320 6.60 -23.42 15.25
C LEU A 320 5.30 -23.54 16.06
N ILE A 321 4.14 -23.69 15.39
CA ILE A 321 2.85 -23.84 16.04
C ILE A 321 2.70 -25.27 16.57
N LYS A 322 2.55 -25.40 17.87
CA LYS A 322 2.32 -26.67 18.55
C LYS A 322 0.82 -27.01 18.53
N ASN A 323 0.50 -28.30 18.44
CA ASN A 323 -0.90 -28.77 18.38
C ASN A 323 -1.73 -27.97 17.35
N HIS A 324 -1.15 -27.79 16.17
CA HIS A 324 -1.72 -27.01 15.07
C HIS A 324 -2.98 -27.66 14.45
N ASP A 325 -3.20 -28.94 14.71
CA ASP A 325 -4.33 -29.76 14.23
C ASP A 325 -5.35 -30.05 15.34
N PHE A 326 -5.22 -29.41 16.48
CA PHE A 326 -6.07 -29.53 17.67
C PHE A 326 -6.32 -30.97 18.18
N LYS A 327 -5.50 -31.96 17.78
CA LYS A 327 -5.65 -33.35 18.26
C LYS A 327 -5.55 -33.46 19.79
N GLN A 328 -4.87 -32.52 20.42
CA GLN A 328 -4.74 -32.45 21.88
C GLN A 328 -5.65 -31.36 22.46
N LYS A 329 -6.79 -31.10 21.87
CA LYS A 329 -7.72 -30.03 22.23
C LYS A 329 -7.00 -28.67 22.25
N LEU A 330 -7.16 -27.88 23.30
CA LEU A 330 -6.54 -26.59 23.47
C LEU A 330 -5.13 -26.67 24.10
N SER A 331 -4.49 -27.82 24.18
CA SER A 331 -3.11 -27.91 24.66
C SER A 331 -2.19 -27.00 23.84
N ASN A 332 -1.36 -26.20 24.51
CA ASN A 332 -0.52 -25.15 23.95
C ASN A 332 -1.25 -23.91 23.39
N TRP A 333 -2.56 -23.87 23.46
CA TRP A 333 -3.35 -22.71 23.10
C TRP A 333 -3.98 -22.09 24.34
N THR A 334 -3.99 -20.76 24.40
CA THR A 334 -4.68 -20.00 25.44
C THR A 334 -5.91 -19.36 24.82
N PHE A 335 -7.07 -19.61 25.42
CA PHE A 335 -8.31 -18.97 25.04
C PHE A 335 -8.65 -17.90 26.08
N LEU A 336 -8.77 -16.65 25.65
CA LEU A 336 -9.01 -15.51 26.53
C LEU A 336 -10.33 -14.84 26.20
N GLU A 337 -11.00 -14.39 27.24
CA GLU A 337 -12.21 -13.57 27.22
C GLU A 337 -11.96 -12.30 28.03
N GLY A 338 -12.47 -11.17 27.56
CA GLY A 338 -12.33 -9.88 28.27
C GLY A 338 -13.19 -8.81 27.64
N PHE A 339 -13.20 -7.64 28.25
CA PHE A 339 -13.91 -6.46 27.73
C PHE A 339 -15.35 -6.73 27.30
N GLY A 340 -16.07 -7.54 28.07
CA GLY A 340 -17.44 -7.93 27.79
C GLY A 340 -17.62 -9.04 26.76
N GLY A 341 -16.54 -9.60 26.22
CA GLY A 341 -16.59 -10.78 25.37
C GLY A 341 -16.83 -12.04 26.16
N LYS A 342 -17.69 -12.95 25.61
CA LYS A 342 -17.91 -14.31 26.11
C LYS A 342 -18.00 -15.26 24.95
N ALA A 343 -17.35 -16.41 25.05
CA ALA A 343 -17.38 -17.41 24.01
C ALA A 343 -17.19 -18.82 24.59
N SER A 344 -17.48 -19.82 23.81
CA SER A 344 -17.15 -21.23 24.12
C SER A 344 -16.40 -21.83 22.94
N ALA A 345 -15.48 -22.73 23.22
CA ALA A 345 -14.70 -23.41 22.20
C ALA A 345 -14.95 -24.92 22.26
N THR A 346 -15.29 -25.53 21.15
CA THR A 346 -15.52 -26.97 20.99
C THR A 346 -14.74 -27.50 19.79
N LEU A 347 -14.34 -28.78 19.85
CA LEU A 347 -13.73 -29.42 18.69
C LEU A 347 -14.81 -30.00 17.79
N GLU A 348 -14.70 -29.72 16.51
CA GLU A 348 -15.50 -30.37 15.47
C GLU A 348 -14.59 -31.02 14.44
N ASN A 349 -14.99 -32.19 13.92
CA ASN A 349 -14.29 -32.86 12.84
C ASN A 349 -15.02 -32.58 11.53
N PHE A 350 -14.33 -32.07 10.55
CA PHE A 350 -14.83 -31.79 9.23
C PHE A 350 -13.82 -32.27 8.18
N GLU A 351 -14.25 -33.07 7.22
CA GLU A 351 -13.41 -33.65 6.16
C GLU A 351 -12.11 -34.29 6.67
N ASN A 352 -12.21 -35.07 7.79
CA ASN A 352 -11.09 -35.72 8.48
C ASN A 352 -10.07 -34.79 9.14
N ASN A 353 -10.35 -33.49 9.21
CA ASN A 353 -9.56 -32.52 9.96
C ASN A 353 -10.29 -32.05 11.22
N ASN A 354 -9.54 -31.78 12.29
CA ASN A 354 -10.12 -31.19 13.48
C ASN A 354 -10.07 -29.67 13.37
N PHE A 355 -11.15 -29.04 13.74
CA PHE A 355 -11.30 -27.60 13.83
C PHE A 355 -11.71 -27.20 15.23
N LEU A 356 -11.18 -26.09 15.70
CA LEU A 356 -11.70 -25.44 16.88
C LEU A 356 -12.87 -24.56 16.47
N LYS A 357 -14.09 -24.95 16.85
CA LYS A 357 -15.27 -24.08 16.72
C LYS A 357 -15.35 -23.15 17.91
N VAL A 358 -15.30 -21.87 17.66
CA VAL A 358 -15.51 -20.82 18.66
C VAL A 358 -16.90 -20.20 18.48
N ASN A 359 -17.77 -20.45 19.45
CA ASN A 359 -19.11 -19.86 19.50
C ASN A 359 -19.05 -18.57 20.32
N ILE A 360 -19.29 -17.41 19.70
CA ILE A 360 -19.27 -16.12 20.35
C ILE A 360 -20.64 -15.83 20.97
N LEU A 361 -20.74 -15.87 22.29
CA LEU A 361 -21.96 -15.61 23.06
C LEU A 361 -22.18 -14.10 23.20
N GLU A 362 -21.11 -13.37 23.56
CA GLU A 362 -21.07 -11.92 23.61
C GLU A 362 -19.88 -11.41 22.81
N SER A 363 -20.10 -10.49 21.88
CA SER A 363 -19.05 -10.02 20.94
C SER A 363 -17.97 -9.15 21.60
N GLY A 364 -18.27 -8.54 22.75
CA GLY A 364 -17.37 -7.63 23.43
C GLY A 364 -17.23 -6.27 22.74
N GLN A 365 -16.41 -5.41 23.33
CA GLN A 365 -16.20 -4.03 22.88
C GLN A 365 -15.08 -3.90 21.83
N PHE A 366 -14.18 -4.87 21.76
CA PHE A 366 -12.99 -4.84 20.90
C PHE A 366 -12.83 -6.17 20.15
N ASN A 367 -12.08 -6.14 19.06
CA ASN A 367 -11.76 -7.36 18.31
C ASN A 367 -11.00 -8.39 19.16
N TYR A 368 -10.21 -7.94 20.13
CA TYR A 368 -9.48 -8.78 21.10
C TYR A 368 -10.29 -9.14 22.35
N SER A 369 -11.58 -8.88 22.37
CA SER A 369 -12.47 -9.31 23.50
C SER A 369 -12.60 -10.81 23.61
N THR A 370 -12.37 -11.55 22.53
CA THR A 370 -12.19 -13.01 22.51
C THR A 370 -10.94 -13.32 21.70
N GLN A 371 -10.01 -14.07 22.27
CA GLN A 371 -8.72 -14.38 21.64
C GLN A 371 -8.36 -15.85 21.72
N LEU A 372 -7.78 -16.39 20.66
CA LEU A 372 -7.06 -17.66 20.63
C LEU A 372 -5.57 -17.36 20.42
N ILE A 373 -4.72 -17.78 21.36
CA ILE A 373 -3.33 -17.34 21.42
C ILE A 373 -2.39 -18.53 21.57
N GLN A 374 -1.27 -18.47 20.87
CA GLN A 374 -0.12 -19.32 21.15
C GLN A 374 1.15 -18.49 21.25
N THR A 375 2.01 -18.83 22.24
CA THR A 375 3.32 -18.21 22.42
C THR A 375 4.40 -19.04 21.74
N LEU A 376 5.31 -18.37 21.05
CA LEU A 376 6.42 -18.98 20.34
C LEU A 376 7.63 -18.04 20.28
N LYS A 377 8.80 -18.58 19.91
CA LYS A 377 10.00 -17.78 19.70
C LYS A 377 10.04 -17.27 18.27
N LEU A 378 10.35 -15.97 18.09
CA LEU A 378 10.68 -15.36 16.81
C LEU A 378 12.08 -14.75 16.86
N GLU A 379 12.86 -14.95 15.81
CA GLU A 379 14.21 -14.43 15.69
C GLU A 379 14.26 -13.26 14.71
N GLU A 380 14.97 -12.22 15.08
CA GLU A 380 15.21 -11.05 14.25
C GLU A 380 15.76 -11.42 12.88
N ASN A 381 15.34 -10.68 11.85
CA ASN A 381 15.73 -10.87 10.47
C ASN A 381 15.27 -12.17 9.78
N ASN A 382 14.58 -13.08 10.49
CA ASN A 382 14.02 -14.29 9.91
C ASN A 382 12.67 -14.02 9.21
N TRP A 383 12.41 -14.79 8.18
CA TRP A 383 11.12 -14.80 7.52
C TRP A 383 10.23 -15.90 8.10
N TYR A 384 8.96 -15.57 8.31
CA TYR A 384 7.96 -16.49 8.84
C TYR A 384 6.76 -16.55 7.89
N LYS A 385 6.24 -17.75 7.71
CA LYS A 385 4.98 -18.00 7.03
C LYS A 385 3.98 -18.52 8.05
N LEU A 386 2.81 -17.90 8.12
CA LEU A 386 1.69 -18.38 8.90
C LEU A 386 0.57 -18.77 7.94
N THR A 387 0.06 -20.00 8.10
CA THR A 387 -1.04 -20.55 7.30
C THR A 387 -2.07 -21.12 8.26
N PHE A 388 -3.35 -20.89 7.99
CA PHE A 388 -4.46 -21.44 8.75
C PHE A 388 -5.68 -21.64 7.86
N ASP A 389 -6.50 -22.63 8.18
CA ASP A 389 -7.78 -22.86 7.56
C ASP A 389 -8.87 -22.29 8.47
N ALA A 390 -9.83 -21.58 7.90
CA ALA A 390 -10.92 -21.02 8.67
C ALA A 390 -12.18 -20.80 7.84
N LYS A 391 -13.34 -20.80 8.53
CA LYS A 391 -14.63 -20.37 8.01
C LYS A 391 -15.50 -19.77 9.10
N SER A 392 -16.63 -19.17 8.73
CA SER A 392 -17.72 -18.76 9.61
C SER A 392 -19.04 -19.12 8.93
N ASP A 393 -20.16 -19.15 9.66
CA ASP A 393 -21.49 -19.36 9.08
C ASP A 393 -22.06 -18.12 8.39
N SER A 394 -21.40 -16.98 8.54
CA SER A 394 -21.74 -15.72 7.89
C SER A 394 -20.49 -14.88 7.70
N ASN A 395 -20.56 -13.90 6.82
CA ASN A 395 -19.45 -12.99 6.58
C ASN A 395 -19.05 -12.25 7.86
N ARG A 396 -17.79 -12.43 8.29
CA ARG A 396 -17.24 -11.74 9.45
C ARG A 396 -15.73 -11.52 9.29
N GLU A 397 -15.26 -10.45 9.89
CA GLU A 397 -13.82 -10.16 9.98
C GLU A 397 -13.21 -10.79 11.24
N ILE A 398 -12.00 -11.33 11.11
CA ILE A 398 -11.12 -11.63 12.22
C ILE A 398 -9.81 -10.87 12.04
N SER A 399 -9.10 -10.58 13.15
CA SER A 399 -7.76 -10.00 13.09
C SER A 399 -6.74 -11.00 13.59
N LEU A 400 -5.70 -11.23 12.79
CA LEU A 400 -4.52 -11.99 13.18
C LEU A 400 -3.40 -11.00 13.50
N LYS A 401 -2.83 -11.13 14.70
CA LYS A 401 -1.66 -10.36 15.11
C LYS A 401 -0.55 -11.34 15.50
N VAL A 402 0.67 -11.04 15.09
CA VAL A 402 1.89 -11.62 15.64
C VAL A 402 2.65 -10.49 16.30
N GLY A 403 2.92 -10.58 17.60
CA GLY A 403 3.46 -9.44 18.33
C GLY A 403 4.02 -9.81 19.69
N GLY A 404 4.56 -8.81 20.37
CA GLY A 404 5.06 -8.93 21.73
C GLY A 404 3.94 -8.96 22.77
N ASP A 405 4.29 -9.40 23.97
CA ASP A 405 3.45 -9.36 25.16
C ASP A 405 3.51 -7.97 25.86
N GLU A 406 3.04 -7.90 27.11
CA GLU A 406 3.06 -6.69 27.94
C GLU A 406 4.49 -6.14 28.11
N ALA A 407 5.49 -6.98 28.29
CA ALA A 407 6.89 -6.57 28.44
C ALA A 407 7.40 -5.84 27.19
N ARG A 408 6.82 -6.12 26.04
CA ARG A 408 7.08 -5.49 24.75
C ARG A 408 6.00 -4.43 24.37
N LYS A 409 5.20 -4.00 25.33
CA LYS A 409 4.14 -2.99 25.15
C LYS A 409 3.16 -3.33 24.02
N TRP A 410 2.88 -4.63 23.85
CA TRP A 410 1.93 -5.15 22.86
C TRP A 410 2.24 -4.76 21.41
N VAL A 411 3.52 -4.53 21.08
CA VAL A 411 3.95 -4.19 19.71
C VAL A 411 3.48 -5.26 18.72
N ALA A 412 3.08 -4.85 17.53
CA ALA A 412 2.75 -5.75 16.45
C ALA A 412 3.96 -5.90 15.50
N TYR A 413 4.52 -7.10 15.38
CA TYR A 413 5.53 -7.45 14.39
C TYR A 413 4.89 -7.69 13.03
N PHE A 414 3.66 -8.22 13.07
CA PHE A 414 2.79 -8.39 11.93
C PHE A 414 1.33 -8.31 12.40
N GLN A 415 0.46 -7.69 11.60
CA GLN A 415 -0.99 -7.71 11.84
C GLN A 415 -1.72 -7.65 10.50
N ASN A 416 -2.76 -8.46 10.38
CA ASN A 416 -3.65 -8.42 9.23
C ASN A 416 -5.08 -8.79 9.62
N LYS A 417 -6.04 -8.42 8.80
CA LYS A 417 -7.45 -8.77 8.94
C LYS A 417 -7.84 -9.75 7.85
N PHE A 418 -8.70 -10.68 8.17
CA PHE A 418 -9.21 -11.69 7.25
C PHE A 418 -10.72 -11.70 7.34
N LEU A 419 -11.36 -11.72 6.19
CA LEU A 419 -12.78 -11.99 6.12
C LEU A 419 -13.00 -13.49 5.98
N LEU A 420 -13.88 -14.01 6.81
CA LEU A 420 -14.39 -15.37 6.75
C LEU A 420 -15.78 -15.35 6.16
N ASP A 421 -16.09 -16.37 5.39
CA ASP A 421 -17.42 -16.69 4.85
C ASP A 421 -17.83 -18.12 5.23
N ASP A 422 -18.89 -18.65 4.64
CA ASP A 422 -19.40 -20.00 4.89
C ASP A 422 -18.56 -21.12 4.26
N LYS A 423 -17.52 -20.76 3.49
CA LYS A 423 -16.60 -21.71 2.86
C LYS A 423 -15.33 -21.87 3.68
N LEU A 424 -14.87 -23.11 3.78
CA LEU A 424 -13.55 -23.36 4.36
C LEU A 424 -12.46 -22.86 3.38
N ASN A 425 -11.70 -21.85 3.81
CA ASN A 425 -10.63 -21.27 3.01
C ASN A 425 -9.31 -21.38 3.75
N THR A 426 -8.23 -21.57 2.99
CA THR A 426 -6.86 -21.49 3.50
C THR A 426 -6.33 -20.09 3.36
N TYR A 427 -5.93 -19.50 4.48
CA TYR A 427 -5.30 -18.18 4.55
C TYR A 427 -3.80 -18.32 4.77
N SER A 428 -3.00 -17.52 4.10
CA SER A 428 -1.55 -17.58 4.23
C SER A 428 -0.94 -16.18 4.19
N VAL A 429 0.01 -15.93 5.09
CA VAL A 429 0.76 -14.68 5.14
C VAL A 429 2.24 -14.94 5.36
N ILE A 430 3.09 -14.08 4.82
CA ILE A 430 4.53 -14.11 5.01
C ILE A 430 4.96 -12.76 5.55
N PHE A 431 5.79 -12.75 6.59
CA PHE A 431 6.36 -11.53 7.15
C PHE A 431 7.81 -11.74 7.56
N LYS A 432 8.57 -10.66 7.59
CA LYS A 432 9.93 -10.63 8.14
C LYS A 432 9.90 -10.04 9.54
N MET A 433 10.49 -10.72 10.50
CA MET A 433 10.71 -10.17 11.84
C MET A 433 11.79 -9.09 11.77
N LYS A 434 11.37 -7.82 11.86
CA LYS A 434 12.28 -6.67 11.80
C LYS A 434 12.69 -6.18 13.17
N ASP A 435 11.93 -6.55 14.21
CA ASP A 435 12.17 -6.22 15.59
C ASP A 435 13.17 -7.19 16.20
N PRO A 436 13.83 -6.84 17.33
CA PRO A 436 14.72 -7.74 18.04
C PRO A 436 14.03 -9.06 18.43
N SER A 437 14.77 -10.15 18.39
CA SER A 437 14.26 -11.50 18.70
C SER A 437 13.41 -11.53 19.96
N ASP A 438 12.29 -12.25 19.91
CA ASP A 438 11.32 -12.38 20.99
C ASP A 438 11.08 -13.85 21.34
N GLU A 439 11.44 -14.23 22.57
CA GLU A 439 11.27 -15.59 23.10
C GLU A 439 9.80 -15.89 23.46
N LYS A 440 8.94 -14.86 23.54
CA LYS A 440 7.55 -14.95 23.98
C LYS A 440 6.59 -14.25 23.02
N ALA A 441 6.97 -14.18 21.75
CA ALA A 441 6.08 -13.64 20.72
C ALA A 441 4.76 -14.40 20.70
N ARG A 442 3.66 -13.70 20.46
CA ARG A 442 2.30 -14.25 20.47
C ARG A 442 1.72 -14.23 19.06
N VAL A 443 1.19 -15.38 18.65
CA VAL A 443 0.25 -15.45 17.53
C VAL A 443 -1.15 -15.33 18.13
N GLU A 444 -1.91 -14.32 17.75
CA GLU A 444 -3.21 -13.96 18.32
C GLU A 444 -4.27 -13.91 17.24
N PHE A 445 -5.23 -14.82 17.30
CA PHE A 445 -6.48 -14.68 16.56
C PHE A 445 -7.46 -13.89 17.42
N ASN A 446 -7.81 -12.68 16.96
CA ASN A 446 -8.73 -11.78 17.64
C ASN A 446 -10.13 -11.96 17.01
N LEU A 447 -11.07 -12.48 17.78
CA LEU A 447 -12.33 -13.04 17.33
C LEU A 447 -13.57 -12.27 17.83
N GLY A 448 -13.39 -11.13 18.49
CA GLY A 448 -14.48 -10.28 19.00
C GLY A 448 -15.23 -9.51 17.90
N LEU A 449 -16.14 -8.62 18.34
CA LEU A 449 -16.95 -7.72 17.52
C LEU A 449 -18.02 -8.39 16.62
N SER A 450 -18.15 -9.71 16.60
CA SER A 450 -19.19 -10.41 15.87
C SER A 450 -19.66 -11.62 16.67
N LYS A 451 -20.95 -11.97 16.60
CA LYS A 451 -21.51 -13.16 17.25
C LYS A 451 -21.48 -14.42 16.35
N SER A 452 -21.11 -14.27 15.09
CA SER A 452 -21.02 -15.42 14.19
C SER A 452 -19.94 -16.40 14.65
N PRO A 453 -20.21 -17.70 14.72
CA PRO A 453 -19.22 -18.69 15.10
C PRO A 453 -18.09 -18.80 14.07
N ILE A 454 -16.95 -19.29 14.53
CA ILE A 454 -15.74 -19.45 13.73
C ILE A 454 -15.22 -20.86 13.86
N TRP A 455 -14.78 -21.43 12.75
CA TRP A 455 -13.99 -22.66 12.71
C TRP A 455 -12.56 -22.30 12.27
N ILE A 456 -11.58 -22.68 13.05
CA ILE A 456 -10.15 -22.48 12.79
C ILE A 456 -9.42 -23.79 12.89
#